data_6f09768f85c042a9bf6740236e0b6f89
#
_entry.id   6f09768f85c042a9bf6740236e0b6f89
#
_cell.length_a   1.000
_cell.length_b   1.000
_cell.length_c   1.000
_cell.angle_alpha   90.00
_cell.angle_beta   90.00
_cell.angle_gamma   90.00
#
_symmetry.space_group_name_H-M   'P 1'
#
loop_
_entity.id
_entity.type
_entity.pdbx_description
1 polymer ?
#
loop_
_entity_poly.entity_id
_entity_poly.type
_entity_poly.pdbx_seq_one_letter_code
_entity_poly.pdbx_strand_id
1 'polypeptide(L)'
;MKVAFIPSTFLPWIGGAEIQTHNTANKLVEQGNTVDVFLLNKQNIKNKKYDIKVLNKFLISFVFIFKYYLSLDFTFLLKLYFKNMCKKKYDVWHFHSVNFKTLLYIKPLKELGQKVIITFQGADIQKDKNIRYGYRFDPKYEDLLKKTLNLTYKIYAISDDIINELISFNYPKNKIVKIPNSIEVKKFLKYEDSRINKETIKFITVARYYEKKKGLDLIEKVSKILIEKNIKFQWTLVGRDSSNLLKKDFIVKNKIFFNIEKEIDNLDEVYFPHSSLIKMYKSHDTYINLARIESFGITIIEAIAAGLPVISFNTKGANELVVNNENGILIDEYEPKDMANVIVKKIEEGYFDKKKFYPKIEMYDLGFNTKITKDNYK
;
A
#
# COMPACT_ATOMS: atom_id res chain seq x y z
N MET A 1 2.90 -12.51 22.71
CA MET A 1 4.13 -11.76 22.39
C MET A 1 3.87 -10.28 22.54
N LYS A 2 4.91 -9.51 22.87
CA LYS A 2 4.86 -8.05 22.91
C LYS A 2 5.66 -7.47 21.75
N VAL A 3 5.00 -6.72 20.87
CA VAL A 3 5.55 -6.26 19.60
C VAL A 3 5.62 -4.73 19.59
N ALA A 4 6.75 -4.17 19.20
CA ALA A 4 6.93 -2.75 18.95
C ALA A 4 6.84 -2.49 17.45
N PHE A 5 5.85 -1.74 16.99
CA PHE A 5 5.73 -1.28 15.59
C PHE A 5 6.33 0.10 15.43
N ILE A 6 7.18 0.26 14.43
CA ILE A 6 7.79 1.55 14.05
C ILE A 6 7.46 1.83 12.58
N PRO A 7 6.35 2.51 12.27
CA PRO A 7 6.05 2.92 10.92
C PRO A 7 6.84 4.18 10.52
N SER A 8 7.21 4.30 9.25
CA SER A 8 7.81 5.52 8.71
C SER A 8 6.81 6.66 8.57
N THR A 9 5.57 6.32 8.23
CA THR A 9 4.38 7.17 8.16
C THR A 9 3.18 6.39 8.73
N PHE A 10 2.18 7.11 9.24
CA PHE A 10 1.02 6.47 9.85
C PHE A 10 -0.25 7.32 9.69
N LEU A 11 -1.41 6.72 10.05
CA LEU A 11 -2.68 7.44 10.07
C LEU A 11 -2.56 8.78 10.85
N PRO A 12 -3.27 9.83 10.48
CA PRO A 12 -4.39 9.87 9.52
C PRO A 12 -3.97 9.97 8.04
N TRP A 13 -2.69 9.88 7.70
CA TRP A 13 -2.26 9.80 6.31
C TRP A 13 -2.67 8.44 5.75
N ILE A 14 -3.67 8.41 4.84
CA ILE A 14 -4.18 7.18 4.26
C ILE A 14 -3.37 6.82 3.00
N GLY A 15 -2.73 5.68 3.05
CA GLY A 15 -2.02 5.02 1.97
C GLY A 15 -1.86 3.54 2.28
N GLY A 16 -1.40 2.75 1.30
CA GLY A 16 -1.34 1.30 1.46
C GLY A 16 -0.49 0.84 2.65
N ALA A 17 0.67 1.47 2.87
CA ALA A 17 1.57 1.12 3.97
C ALA A 17 0.95 1.43 5.35
N GLU A 18 0.30 2.57 5.48
CA GLU A 18 -0.35 3.03 6.71
C GLU A 18 -1.54 2.13 7.07
N ILE A 19 -2.39 1.83 6.07
CA ILE A 19 -3.53 0.91 6.20
C ILE A 19 -3.04 -0.48 6.62
N GLN A 20 -2.04 -1.01 5.92
CA GLN A 20 -1.50 -2.34 6.22
C GLN A 20 -0.92 -2.41 7.63
N THR A 21 -0.19 -1.39 8.06
CA THR A 21 0.37 -1.32 9.42
C THR A 21 -0.74 -1.32 10.47
N HIS A 22 -1.78 -0.50 10.28
CA HIS A 22 -2.92 -0.40 11.17
C HIS A 22 -3.71 -1.72 11.26
N ASN A 23 -4.04 -2.30 10.11
CA ASN A 23 -4.79 -3.54 10.03
C ASN A 23 -4.01 -4.70 10.69
N THR A 24 -2.71 -4.82 10.40
CA THR A 24 -1.85 -5.86 10.98
C THR A 24 -1.72 -5.69 12.50
N ALA A 25 -1.55 -4.46 13.00
CA ALA A 25 -1.47 -4.19 14.44
C ALA A 25 -2.77 -4.61 15.16
N ASN A 26 -3.94 -4.25 14.62
CA ASN A 26 -5.22 -4.65 15.19
C ASN A 26 -5.39 -6.18 15.19
N LYS A 27 -5.03 -6.83 14.08
CA LYS A 27 -5.18 -8.28 13.94
C LYS A 27 -4.24 -9.07 14.86
N LEU A 28 -3.01 -8.60 15.07
CA LEU A 28 -2.09 -9.18 16.05
C LEU A 28 -2.66 -9.11 17.47
N VAL A 29 -3.30 -8.00 17.84
CA VAL A 29 -3.95 -7.88 19.16
C VAL A 29 -5.12 -8.85 19.27
N GLU A 30 -5.95 -9.01 18.23
CA GLU A 30 -7.02 -10.03 18.19
C GLU A 30 -6.48 -11.45 18.34
N GLN A 31 -5.27 -11.69 17.85
CA GLN A 31 -4.57 -12.98 17.98
C GLN A 31 -3.82 -13.15 19.31
N GLY A 32 -4.16 -12.35 20.34
CA GLY A 32 -3.63 -12.47 21.70
C GLY A 32 -2.24 -11.89 21.91
N ASN A 33 -1.80 -10.94 21.07
CA ASN A 33 -0.52 -10.25 21.26
C ASN A 33 -0.74 -8.84 21.83
N THR A 34 0.30 -8.27 22.44
CA THR A 34 0.33 -6.84 22.81
C THR A 34 1.12 -6.08 21.73
N VAL A 35 0.55 -5.02 21.18
CA VAL A 35 1.21 -4.20 20.18
C VAL A 35 1.26 -2.75 20.62
N ASP A 36 2.47 -2.19 20.67
CA ASP A 36 2.72 -0.77 20.88
C ASP A 36 3.20 -0.16 19.55
N VAL A 37 2.47 0.84 19.03
CA VAL A 37 2.84 1.59 17.82
C VAL A 37 3.55 2.88 18.23
N PHE A 38 4.80 3.03 17.81
CA PHE A 38 5.65 4.17 18.18
C PHE A 38 5.62 5.25 17.10
N LEU A 39 5.16 6.45 17.47
CA LEU A 39 5.01 7.60 16.58
C LEU A 39 5.78 8.82 17.11
N LEU A 40 6.13 9.77 16.23
CA LEU A 40 6.75 11.05 16.62
C LEU A 40 5.76 12.08 17.16
N ASN A 41 4.48 11.92 16.82
CA ASN A 41 3.41 12.81 17.28
C ASN A 41 2.25 11.95 17.80
N LYS A 42 1.56 12.48 18.80
CA LYS A 42 0.32 11.86 19.30
C LYS A 42 -0.73 11.89 18.19
N GLN A 43 -1.36 10.75 17.95
CA GLN A 43 -2.45 10.59 16.99
C GLN A 43 -3.70 10.09 17.71
N ASN A 44 -4.83 10.69 17.39
CA ASN A 44 -6.13 10.23 17.90
C ASN A 44 -6.78 9.33 16.84
N ILE A 45 -6.51 8.02 16.91
CA ILE A 45 -7.09 7.03 16.04
C ILE A 45 -8.19 6.31 16.82
N LYS A 46 -9.43 6.48 16.37
CA LYS A 46 -10.58 5.75 16.91
C LYS A 46 -10.50 4.26 16.52
N ASN A 47 -11.19 3.42 17.28
CA ASN A 47 -11.38 1.99 16.96
C ASN A 47 -10.09 1.18 16.71
N LYS A 48 -8.99 1.55 17.36
CA LYS A 48 -7.75 0.77 17.39
C LYS A 48 -7.73 -0.16 18.62
N LYS A 49 -7.08 -1.31 18.48
CA LYS A 49 -6.89 -2.30 19.55
C LYS A 49 -5.48 -2.27 20.16
N TYR A 50 -4.54 -1.61 19.51
CA TYR A 50 -3.15 -1.43 19.94
C TYR A 50 -2.95 -0.11 20.70
N ASP A 51 -1.84 0.00 21.41
CA ASP A 51 -1.44 1.24 22.09
C ASP A 51 -0.56 2.13 21.20
N ILE A 52 -0.71 3.45 21.34
CA ILE A 52 0.19 4.43 20.73
C ILE A 52 1.16 4.96 21.79
N LYS A 53 2.44 4.89 21.48
CA LYS A 53 3.54 5.45 22.28
C LYS A 53 4.21 6.58 21.51
N VAL A 54 4.50 7.69 22.17
CA VAL A 54 5.12 8.85 21.53
C VAL A 54 6.63 8.82 21.81
N LEU A 55 7.41 8.89 20.73
CA LEU A 55 8.87 9.00 20.79
C LEU A 55 9.29 10.45 21.05
N ASN A 56 10.48 10.63 21.65
CA ASN A 56 11.06 11.96 21.85
C ASN A 56 11.45 12.59 20.49
N LYS A 57 10.55 13.41 19.96
CA LYS A 57 10.71 14.07 18.66
C LYS A 57 11.93 14.98 18.59
N PHE A 58 12.24 15.70 19.67
CA PHE A 58 13.36 16.63 19.73
C PHE A 58 14.70 15.89 19.62
N LEU A 59 14.90 14.84 20.44
CA LEU A 59 16.09 14.01 20.38
C LEU A 59 16.28 13.38 18.99
N ILE A 60 15.23 12.80 18.44
CA ILE A 60 15.27 12.15 17.14
C ILE A 60 15.56 13.16 16.02
N SER A 61 14.96 14.35 16.08
CA SER A 61 15.22 15.41 15.10
C SER A 61 16.65 15.94 15.23
N PHE A 62 17.17 16.09 16.43
CA PHE A 62 18.57 16.45 16.67
C PHE A 62 19.51 15.45 16.00
N VAL A 63 19.40 14.15 16.36
CA VAL A 63 20.26 13.11 15.77
C VAL A 63 20.13 13.05 14.25
N PHE A 64 18.91 13.20 13.73
CA PHE A 64 18.67 13.23 12.28
C PHE A 64 19.38 14.41 11.61
N ILE A 65 19.23 15.63 12.13
CA ILE A 65 19.83 16.85 11.55
C ILE A 65 21.35 16.72 11.49
N PHE A 66 21.97 16.35 12.61
CA PHE A 66 23.41 16.20 12.68
C PHE A 66 23.92 15.09 11.74
N LYS A 67 23.25 13.94 11.72
CA LYS A 67 23.65 12.84 10.84
C LYS A 67 23.44 13.14 9.36
N TYR A 68 22.28 13.73 9.02
CA TYR A 68 21.90 13.94 7.63
C TYR A 68 22.63 15.15 7.02
N TYR A 69 22.66 16.30 7.70
CA TYR A 69 23.23 17.54 7.14
C TYR A 69 24.70 17.70 7.43
N LEU A 70 25.18 17.33 8.62
CA LEU A 70 26.53 17.56 9.08
C LEU A 70 27.42 16.32 9.05
N SER A 71 26.86 15.14 8.73
CA SER A 71 27.57 13.84 8.77
C SER A 71 28.15 13.45 10.14
N LEU A 72 27.70 14.11 11.22
CA LEU A 72 28.11 13.82 12.60
C LEU A 72 27.22 12.73 13.21
N ASP A 73 27.82 11.76 13.86
CA ASP A 73 27.13 10.58 14.39
C ASP A 73 26.83 10.71 15.89
N PHE A 74 25.60 11.05 16.21
CA PHE A 74 25.05 11.07 17.56
C PHE A 74 24.08 9.91 17.85
N THR A 75 24.14 8.82 17.08
CA THR A 75 23.23 7.67 17.25
C THR A 75 23.37 6.98 18.61
N PHE A 76 24.49 7.17 19.32
CA PHE A 76 24.67 6.71 20.70
C PHE A 76 23.63 7.29 21.67
N LEU A 77 23.13 8.51 21.40
CA LEU A 77 22.03 9.11 22.19
C LEU A 77 20.73 8.33 22.01
N LEU A 78 20.48 7.83 20.80
CA LEU A 78 19.33 6.95 20.54
C LEU A 78 19.49 5.62 21.28
N LYS A 79 20.71 5.06 21.37
CA LYS A 79 20.97 3.85 22.15
C LYS A 79 20.65 4.06 23.63
N LEU A 80 21.09 5.17 24.22
CA LEU A 80 20.76 5.51 25.61
C LEU A 80 19.24 5.67 25.81
N TYR A 81 18.58 6.34 24.88
CA TYR A 81 17.14 6.53 24.89
C TYR A 81 16.37 5.19 24.81
N PHE A 82 16.70 4.36 23.82
CA PHE A 82 16.05 3.06 23.64
C PHE A 82 16.38 2.06 24.75
N LYS A 83 17.51 2.17 25.43
CA LYS A 83 17.86 1.31 26.58
C LYS A 83 16.75 1.29 27.64
N ASN A 84 16.17 2.44 27.95
CA ASN A 84 15.05 2.52 28.91
C ASN A 84 13.76 1.90 28.37
N MET A 85 13.51 2.01 27.06
CA MET A 85 12.33 1.41 26.43
C MET A 85 12.46 -0.11 26.33
N CYS A 86 13.65 -0.62 26.05
CA CYS A 86 13.93 -2.07 25.99
C CYS A 86 13.73 -2.79 27.33
N LYS A 87 13.77 -2.06 28.48
CA LYS A 87 13.39 -2.62 29.79
C LYS A 87 11.97 -3.20 29.81
N LYS A 88 11.08 -2.75 28.91
CA LYS A 88 9.71 -3.26 28.76
C LYS A 88 9.63 -4.62 28.05
N LYS A 89 10.77 -5.22 27.69
CA LYS A 89 10.90 -6.55 27.08
C LYS A 89 9.96 -6.75 25.87
N TYR A 90 10.27 -6.06 24.77
CA TYR A 90 9.66 -6.37 23.48
C TYR A 90 10.32 -7.62 22.88
N ASP A 91 9.50 -8.54 22.38
CA ASP A 91 9.97 -9.73 21.67
C ASP A 91 10.56 -9.38 20.31
N VAL A 92 10.01 -8.33 19.66
CA VAL A 92 10.43 -7.87 18.35
C VAL A 92 10.13 -6.38 18.16
N TRP A 93 11.02 -5.71 17.41
CA TRP A 93 10.86 -4.36 16.89
C TRP A 93 10.65 -4.44 15.39
N HIS A 94 9.42 -4.23 14.95
CA HIS A 94 9.01 -4.38 13.56
C HIS A 94 8.79 -3.02 12.91
N PHE A 95 9.63 -2.71 11.92
CA PHE A 95 9.57 -1.50 11.12
C PHE A 95 8.64 -1.72 9.92
N HIS A 96 7.55 -0.97 9.86
CA HIS A 96 6.63 -0.98 8.72
C HIS A 96 6.96 0.18 7.80
N SER A 97 7.64 -0.12 6.68
CA SER A 97 8.36 0.83 5.85
C SER A 97 9.47 1.57 6.62
N VAL A 98 10.45 2.05 5.91
CA VAL A 98 11.55 2.81 6.52
C VAL A 98 11.83 4.10 5.75
N ASN A 99 12.29 5.11 6.47
CA ASN A 99 12.85 6.34 5.94
C ASN A 99 14.18 6.64 6.63
N PHE A 100 14.87 7.71 6.28
CA PHE A 100 16.17 8.02 6.87
C PHE A 100 16.12 8.06 8.41
N LYS A 101 15.09 8.67 9.01
CA LYS A 101 14.95 8.78 10.47
C LYS A 101 14.80 7.42 11.14
N THR A 102 13.92 6.57 10.60
CA THR A 102 13.67 5.25 11.20
C THR A 102 14.83 4.29 11.01
N LEU A 103 15.61 4.39 9.93
CA LEU A 103 16.84 3.63 9.73
C LEU A 103 17.88 3.91 10.84
N LEU A 104 17.92 5.15 11.38
CA LEU A 104 18.84 5.50 12.47
C LEU A 104 18.56 4.71 13.77
N TYR A 105 17.37 4.12 13.95
CA TYR A 105 17.02 3.36 15.16
C TYR A 105 17.56 1.93 15.13
N ILE A 106 17.84 1.39 13.94
CA ILE A 106 18.14 -0.04 13.76
C ILE A 106 19.45 -0.44 14.45
N LYS A 107 20.53 0.29 14.21
CA LYS A 107 21.83 0.02 14.84
C LYS A 107 21.77 0.10 16.38
N PRO A 108 21.24 1.17 17.00
CA PRO A 108 21.04 1.24 18.44
C PRO A 108 20.24 0.08 19.03
N LEU A 109 19.12 -0.30 18.40
CA LEU A 109 18.30 -1.42 18.86
C LEU A 109 19.05 -2.75 18.74
N LYS A 110 19.77 -2.98 17.64
CA LYS A 110 20.58 -4.18 17.45
C LYS A 110 21.69 -4.29 18.51
N GLU A 111 22.37 -3.18 18.82
CA GLU A 111 23.41 -3.13 19.87
C GLU A 111 22.84 -3.35 21.28
N LEU A 112 21.54 -3.14 21.49
CA LEU A 112 20.81 -3.47 22.71
C LEU A 112 20.28 -4.91 22.71
N GLY A 113 20.69 -5.75 21.76
CA GLY A 113 20.27 -7.15 21.66
C GLY A 113 18.83 -7.34 21.17
N GLN A 114 18.20 -6.30 20.62
CA GLN A 114 16.82 -6.39 20.17
C GLN A 114 16.70 -7.08 18.80
N LYS A 115 15.63 -7.86 18.62
CA LYS A 115 15.28 -8.47 17.35
C LYS A 115 14.58 -7.42 16.47
N VAL A 116 15.21 -7.06 15.34
CA VAL A 116 14.72 -6.05 14.41
C VAL A 116 14.26 -6.70 13.10
N ILE A 117 13.04 -6.39 12.69
CA ILE A 117 12.45 -6.83 11.41
C ILE A 117 12.00 -5.59 10.63
N ILE A 118 12.11 -5.63 9.30
CA ILE A 118 11.59 -4.60 8.41
C ILE A 118 10.61 -5.23 7.42
N THR A 119 9.44 -4.63 7.25
CA THR A 119 8.58 -4.84 6.07
C THR A 119 8.79 -3.70 5.10
N PHE A 120 9.31 -3.97 3.91
CA PHE A 120 9.41 -2.99 2.84
C PHE A 120 8.10 -2.86 2.07
N GLN A 121 7.72 -1.60 1.74
CA GLN A 121 6.43 -1.26 1.11
C GLN A 121 6.56 -0.66 -0.31
N GLY A 122 7.78 -0.47 -0.80
CA GLY A 122 8.06 0.03 -2.14
C GLY A 122 9.02 1.20 -2.16
N ALA A 123 8.58 2.43 -1.91
CA ALA A 123 9.42 3.64 -1.99
C ALA A 123 10.70 3.56 -1.15
N ASP A 124 10.67 2.77 -0.11
CA ASP A 124 11.74 2.57 0.85
C ASP A 124 12.88 1.64 0.34
N ILE A 125 12.64 0.89 -0.74
CA ILE A 125 13.67 0.03 -1.34
C ILE A 125 13.73 0.12 -2.86
N GLN A 126 12.63 0.37 -3.54
CA GLN A 126 12.58 0.50 -5.00
C GLN A 126 13.25 1.80 -5.48
N LYS A 127 13.75 1.76 -6.73
CA LYS A 127 14.30 2.93 -7.43
C LYS A 127 13.89 2.87 -8.90
N ASP A 128 12.97 3.74 -9.29
CA ASP A 128 12.56 3.87 -10.68
C ASP A 128 13.05 5.21 -11.26
N LYS A 129 13.88 5.12 -12.31
CA LYS A 129 14.50 6.29 -12.93
C LYS A 129 13.52 7.07 -13.82
N ASN A 130 12.55 6.40 -14.44
CA ASN A 130 11.67 7.01 -15.44
C ASN A 130 10.74 8.05 -14.82
N ILE A 131 10.22 7.76 -13.62
CA ILE A 131 9.37 8.70 -12.88
C ILE A 131 10.02 9.26 -11.61
N ARG A 132 11.30 8.96 -11.40
CA ARG A 132 12.09 9.35 -10.22
C ARG A 132 11.39 8.94 -8.91
N TYR A 133 11.01 7.68 -8.80
CA TYR A 133 10.34 7.12 -7.63
C TYR A 133 11.28 6.34 -6.72
N GLY A 134 11.14 6.53 -5.40
CA GLY A 134 11.88 5.82 -4.35
C GLY A 134 12.84 6.73 -3.57
N TYR A 135 13.08 6.38 -2.31
CA TYR A 135 13.99 7.16 -1.42
C TYR A 135 15.47 6.98 -1.79
N ARG A 136 15.82 5.93 -2.53
CA ARG A 136 17.17 5.62 -2.97
C ARG A 136 17.77 6.59 -3.99
N PHE A 137 17.01 7.59 -4.42
CA PHE A 137 17.59 8.74 -5.14
C PHE A 137 18.40 9.66 -4.24
N ASP A 138 18.20 9.60 -2.92
CA ASP A 138 19.07 10.24 -1.94
C ASP A 138 20.25 9.30 -1.64
N PRO A 139 21.51 9.67 -1.99
CA PRO A 139 22.67 8.82 -1.76
C PRO A 139 22.93 8.54 -0.26
N LYS A 140 22.58 9.50 0.61
CA LYS A 140 22.72 9.32 2.07
C LYS A 140 21.74 8.28 2.61
N TYR A 141 20.52 8.27 2.06
CA TYR A 141 19.54 7.24 2.40
C TYR A 141 20.02 5.86 1.91
N GLU A 142 20.46 5.76 0.65
CA GLU A 142 20.90 4.49 0.06
C GLU A 142 22.11 3.91 0.80
N ASP A 143 23.09 4.73 1.19
CA ASP A 143 24.24 4.31 1.99
C ASP A 143 23.81 3.81 3.38
N LEU A 144 22.93 4.56 4.06
CA LEU A 144 22.43 4.16 5.37
C LEU A 144 21.60 2.87 5.30
N LEU A 145 20.76 2.72 4.25
CA LEU A 145 20.00 1.50 4.00
C LEU A 145 20.94 0.29 3.87
N LYS A 146 21.97 0.37 3.00
CA LYS A 146 22.96 -0.71 2.82
C LYS A 146 23.62 -1.12 4.13
N LYS A 147 24.02 -0.15 4.95
CA LYS A 147 24.67 -0.39 6.25
C LYS A 147 23.74 -1.05 7.28
N THR A 148 22.43 -0.78 7.19
CA THR A 148 21.45 -1.26 8.18
C THR A 148 20.80 -2.58 7.81
N LEU A 149 20.74 -2.95 6.54
CA LEU A 149 20.12 -4.22 6.09
C LEU A 149 20.69 -5.42 6.85
N ASN A 150 22.00 -5.56 6.92
CA ASN A 150 22.68 -6.69 7.57
C ASN A 150 22.50 -6.75 9.11
N LEU A 151 21.98 -5.69 9.72
CA LEU A 151 21.69 -5.63 11.14
C LEU A 151 20.32 -6.21 11.49
N THR A 152 19.46 -6.46 10.50
CA THR A 152 18.12 -6.98 10.70
C THR A 152 18.16 -8.50 10.99
N TYR A 153 17.15 -8.95 11.75
CA TYR A 153 16.93 -10.37 11.99
C TYR A 153 16.35 -11.05 10.75
N LYS A 154 15.26 -10.50 10.23
CA LYS A 154 14.57 -10.91 9.00
C LYS A 154 14.04 -9.66 8.27
N ILE A 155 13.74 -9.82 6.98
CA ILE A 155 13.02 -8.83 6.19
C ILE A 155 11.78 -9.48 5.61
N TYR A 156 10.66 -8.78 5.71
CA TYR A 156 9.40 -9.17 5.08
C TYR A 156 9.24 -8.39 3.78
N ALA A 157 9.07 -9.12 2.69
CA ALA A 157 8.85 -8.59 1.35
C ALA A 157 7.40 -8.78 0.94
N ILE A 158 6.75 -7.72 0.49
CA ILE A 158 5.34 -7.76 0.11
C ILE A 158 5.10 -8.34 -1.28
N SER A 159 6.14 -8.45 -2.11
CA SER A 159 6.07 -8.91 -3.50
C SER A 159 7.41 -9.49 -3.96
N ASP A 160 7.41 -10.20 -5.09
CA ASP A 160 8.62 -10.73 -5.70
C ASP A 160 9.55 -9.62 -6.19
N ASP A 161 8.99 -8.47 -6.59
CA ASP A 161 9.79 -7.31 -6.94
C ASP A 161 10.61 -6.80 -5.75
N ILE A 162 10.02 -6.76 -4.54
CA ILE A 162 10.76 -6.39 -3.32
C ILE A 162 11.82 -7.43 -2.97
N ILE A 163 11.55 -8.73 -3.20
CA ILE A 163 12.55 -9.80 -3.02
C ILE A 163 13.74 -9.56 -3.97
N ASN A 164 13.47 -9.27 -5.25
CA ASN A 164 14.50 -9.03 -6.25
C ASN A 164 15.35 -7.79 -5.91
N GLU A 165 14.73 -6.72 -5.42
CA GLU A 165 15.46 -5.56 -4.91
C GLU A 165 16.40 -5.94 -3.74
N LEU A 166 15.95 -6.73 -2.77
CA LEU A 166 16.77 -7.22 -1.66
C LEU A 166 17.94 -8.09 -2.12
N ILE A 167 17.70 -8.97 -3.09
CA ILE A 167 18.75 -9.79 -3.68
C ILE A 167 19.80 -8.91 -4.38
N SER A 168 19.39 -7.82 -5.04
CA SER A 168 20.31 -6.86 -5.67
C SER A 168 21.24 -6.16 -4.67
N PHE A 169 20.85 -6.12 -3.40
CA PHE A 169 21.68 -5.66 -2.27
C PHE A 169 22.54 -6.78 -1.64
N ASN A 170 22.57 -7.97 -2.22
CA ASN A 170 23.20 -9.17 -1.65
C ASN A 170 22.64 -9.56 -0.28
N TYR A 171 21.37 -9.22 0.01
CA TYR A 171 20.75 -9.65 1.27
C TYR A 171 20.48 -11.15 1.26
N PRO A 172 20.77 -11.90 2.35
CA PRO A 172 20.63 -13.34 2.39
C PRO A 172 19.19 -13.83 2.15
N LYS A 173 18.97 -14.66 1.14
CA LYS A 173 17.62 -15.17 0.79
C LYS A 173 16.93 -15.88 1.95
N ASN A 174 17.65 -16.63 2.78
CA ASN A 174 17.10 -17.34 3.95
C ASN A 174 16.59 -16.41 5.07
N LYS A 175 16.88 -15.12 4.99
CA LYS A 175 16.34 -14.09 5.90
C LYS A 175 15.20 -13.28 5.29
N ILE A 176 14.81 -13.56 4.04
CA ILE A 176 13.68 -12.92 3.38
C ILE A 176 12.45 -13.81 3.57
N VAL A 177 11.35 -13.23 4.01
CA VAL A 177 10.05 -13.91 4.07
C VAL A 177 9.06 -13.13 3.20
N LYS A 178 8.46 -13.79 2.21
CA LYS A 178 7.38 -13.18 1.43
C LYS A 178 6.10 -13.16 2.28
N ILE A 179 5.64 -11.97 2.62
CA ILE A 179 4.36 -11.73 3.31
C ILE A 179 3.64 -10.62 2.54
N PRO A 180 2.68 -10.97 1.68
CA PRO A 180 1.96 -9.99 0.91
C PRO A 180 1.11 -9.08 1.80
N ASN A 181 0.86 -7.86 1.34
CA ASN A 181 -0.17 -7.02 1.94
C ASN A 181 -1.52 -7.72 1.86
N SER A 182 -2.40 -7.42 2.79
CA SER A 182 -3.62 -8.21 3.00
C SER A 182 -4.82 -7.34 3.36
N ILE A 183 -6.00 -7.91 3.18
CA ILE A 183 -7.29 -7.28 3.48
C ILE A 183 -8.15 -8.22 4.34
N GLU A 184 -9.15 -7.70 5.01
CA GLU A 184 -10.14 -8.51 5.71
C GLU A 184 -11.16 -9.05 4.70
N VAL A 185 -10.86 -10.20 4.08
CA VAL A 185 -11.66 -10.79 2.98
C VAL A 185 -13.12 -11.00 3.38
N LYS A 186 -13.37 -11.49 4.59
CA LYS A 186 -14.73 -11.73 5.10
C LYS A 186 -15.61 -10.47 5.12
N LYS A 187 -15.00 -9.28 5.17
CA LYS A 187 -15.73 -8.02 5.13
C LYS A 187 -16.38 -7.78 3.77
N PHE A 188 -15.72 -8.19 2.69
CA PHE A 188 -16.26 -8.08 1.33
C PHE A 188 -17.44 -9.03 1.08
N LEU A 189 -17.46 -10.19 1.73
CA LEU A 189 -18.53 -11.17 1.60
C LEU A 189 -19.86 -10.74 2.24
N LYS A 190 -19.82 -9.73 3.13
CA LYS A 190 -21.03 -9.19 3.79
C LYS A 190 -21.88 -8.30 2.89
N TYR A 191 -21.35 -7.85 1.76
CA TYR A 191 -22.05 -6.92 0.87
C TYR A 191 -22.38 -7.62 -0.43
N GLU A 192 -23.64 -7.46 -0.82
CA GLU A 192 -24.14 -7.96 -2.09
C GLU A 192 -23.68 -7.06 -3.25
N ASP A 193 -23.66 -7.63 -4.43
CA ASP A 193 -23.43 -6.93 -5.67
C ASP A 193 -24.66 -6.07 -6.01
N SER A 194 -24.44 -4.77 -6.18
CA SER A 194 -25.51 -3.80 -6.45
C SER A 194 -25.44 -3.21 -7.85
N ARG A 195 -24.82 -3.90 -8.81
CA ARG A 195 -24.77 -3.50 -10.22
C ARG A 195 -26.18 -3.61 -10.85
N ILE A 196 -26.71 -2.48 -11.30
CA ILE A 196 -28.15 -2.40 -11.71
C ILE A 196 -28.32 -2.11 -13.20
N ASN A 197 -27.33 -1.47 -13.86
CA ASN A 197 -27.56 -0.96 -15.22
C ASN A 197 -26.64 -1.62 -16.24
N LYS A 198 -27.24 -2.22 -17.28
CA LYS A 198 -26.53 -2.87 -18.39
C LYS A 198 -26.17 -1.92 -19.55
N GLU A 199 -26.76 -0.72 -19.61
CA GLU A 199 -26.51 0.21 -20.71
C GLU A 199 -25.27 1.10 -20.52
N THR A 200 -24.88 1.37 -19.28
CA THR A 200 -23.75 2.23 -18.95
C THR A 200 -22.75 1.45 -18.10
N ILE A 201 -21.54 1.27 -18.61
CA ILE A 201 -20.46 0.58 -17.90
C ILE A 201 -19.88 1.49 -16.83
N LYS A 202 -19.76 0.99 -15.60
CA LYS A 202 -19.21 1.73 -14.46
C LYS A 202 -17.79 1.30 -14.14
N PHE A 203 -16.84 2.19 -14.37
CA PHE A 203 -15.43 2.02 -14.02
C PHE A 203 -15.16 2.61 -12.65
N ILE A 204 -14.29 1.96 -11.86
CA ILE A 204 -13.76 2.53 -10.63
C ILE A 204 -12.24 2.50 -10.64
N THR A 205 -11.61 3.61 -10.22
CA THR A 205 -10.18 3.70 -9.90
C THR A 205 -10.02 4.25 -8.49
N VAL A 206 -9.32 3.52 -7.64
CA VAL A 206 -9.06 3.92 -6.26
C VAL A 206 -7.58 4.22 -6.10
N ALA A 207 -7.23 5.49 -5.97
CA ALA A 207 -5.84 5.93 -5.85
C ALA A 207 -5.75 7.30 -5.21
N ARG A 208 -4.74 7.52 -4.33
CA ARG A 208 -4.38 8.88 -3.94
C ARG A 208 -3.88 9.66 -5.16
N TYR A 209 -4.11 10.97 -5.17
CA TYR A 209 -3.63 11.82 -6.26
C TYR A 209 -2.09 11.89 -6.27
N TYR A 210 -1.49 11.04 -7.08
CA TYR A 210 -0.07 11.05 -7.42
C TYR A 210 0.03 10.80 -8.92
N GLU A 211 -0.17 11.85 -9.67
CA GLU A 211 -0.52 11.85 -11.08
C GLU A 211 0.36 10.89 -11.91
N LYS A 212 1.67 11.09 -11.91
CA LYS A 212 2.60 10.28 -12.72
C LYS A 212 2.66 8.82 -12.25
N LYS A 213 2.78 8.57 -10.94
CA LYS A 213 2.88 7.21 -10.42
C LYS A 213 1.60 6.41 -10.65
N LYS A 214 0.45 7.02 -10.35
CA LYS A 214 -0.85 6.37 -10.44
C LYS A 214 -1.51 6.50 -11.81
N GLY A 215 -0.84 7.15 -12.77
CA GLY A 215 -1.32 7.27 -14.14
C GLY A 215 -2.59 8.11 -14.30
N LEU A 216 -2.91 8.97 -13.33
CA LEU A 216 -4.14 9.78 -13.38
C LEU A 216 -4.14 10.81 -14.51
N ASP A 217 -2.96 11.12 -15.07
CA ASP A 217 -2.78 11.90 -16.29
C ASP A 217 -3.30 11.17 -17.55
N LEU A 218 -3.45 9.85 -17.49
CA LEU A 218 -3.92 9.05 -18.61
C LEU A 218 -5.46 8.98 -18.71
N ILE A 219 -6.18 9.30 -17.62
CA ILE A 219 -7.64 9.23 -17.56
C ILE A 219 -8.28 10.04 -18.71
N GLU A 220 -7.85 11.30 -18.90
CA GLU A 220 -8.32 12.14 -19.97
C GLU A 220 -8.11 11.50 -21.35
N LYS A 221 -6.92 10.96 -21.59
CA LYS A 221 -6.56 10.37 -22.90
C LYS A 221 -7.38 9.11 -23.20
N VAL A 222 -7.52 8.24 -22.19
CA VAL A 222 -8.35 7.02 -22.31
C VAL A 222 -9.82 7.41 -22.55
N SER A 223 -10.33 8.35 -21.77
CA SER A 223 -11.74 8.78 -21.87
C SER A 223 -12.07 9.44 -23.21
N LYS A 224 -11.16 10.22 -23.80
CA LYS A 224 -11.36 10.79 -25.14
C LYS A 224 -11.61 9.71 -26.17
N ILE A 225 -10.81 8.64 -26.16
CA ILE A 225 -10.96 7.52 -27.10
C ILE A 225 -12.28 6.77 -26.87
N LEU A 226 -12.68 6.57 -25.61
CA LEU A 226 -13.95 5.92 -25.30
C LEU A 226 -15.15 6.76 -25.77
N ILE A 227 -15.09 8.09 -25.60
CA ILE A 227 -16.13 9.01 -26.07
C ILE A 227 -16.21 9.01 -27.60
N GLU A 228 -15.08 9.09 -28.32
CA GLU A 228 -15.00 9.01 -29.78
C GLU A 228 -15.58 7.70 -30.32
N LYS A 229 -15.46 6.61 -29.56
CA LYS A 229 -16.06 5.31 -29.88
C LYS A 229 -17.52 5.16 -29.43
N ASN A 230 -18.14 6.23 -28.95
CA ASN A 230 -19.53 6.26 -28.45
C ASN A 230 -19.81 5.26 -27.32
N ILE A 231 -18.82 4.93 -26.48
CA ILE A 231 -19.01 4.06 -25.32
C ILE A 231 -19.75 4.83 -24.23
N LYS A 232 -20.86 4.26 -23.74
CA LYS A 232 -21.60 4.78 -22.58
C LYS A 232 -20.92 4.30 -21.31
N PHE A 233 -20.25 5.18 -20.58
CA PHE A 233 -19.57 4.84 -19.35
C PHE A 233 -19.72 5.91 -18.26
N GLN A 234 -19.50 5.50 -17.02
CA GLN A 234 -19.27 6.38 -15.88
C GLN A 234 -18.00 5.94 -15.14
N TRP A 235 -17.09 6.85 -14.93
CA TRP A 235 -15.82 6.56 -14.26
C TRP A 235 -15.74 7.22 -12.89
N THR A 236 -15.79 6.41 -11.83
CA THR A 236 -15.64 6.87 -10.45
C THR A 236 -14.17 6.88 -10.06
N LEU A 237 -13.69 8.01 -9.60
CA LEU A 237 -12.30 8.24 -9.18
C LEU A 237 -12.31 8.57 -7.68
N VAL A 238 -11.73 7.67 -6.88
CA VAL A 238 -11.78 7.72 -5.41
C VAL A 238 -10.38 7.80 -4.82
N GLY A 239 -10.19 8.64 -3.83
CA GLY A 239 -8.97 8.63 -3.03
C GLY A 239 -8.54 10.02 -2.57
N ARG A 240 -7.50 10.02 -1.73
CA ARG A 240 -6.98 11.26 -1.18
C ARG A 240 -6.54 12.22 -2.27
N ASP A 241 -6.97 13.46 -2.15
CA ASP A 241 -6.67 14.56 -3.08
C ASP A 241 -7.24 14.35 -4.50
N SER A 242 -8.18 13.42 -4.71
CA SER A 242 -8.85 13.19 -6.01
C SER A 242 -9.54 14.44 -6.55
N SER A 243 -9.96 15.36 -5.68
CA SER A 243 -10.52 16.67 -6.06
C SER A 243 -9.58 17.51 -6.94
N ASN A 244 -8.27 17.22 -6.96
CA ASN A 244 -7.34 17.86 -7.90
C ASN A 244 -7.66 17.55 -9.37
N LEU A 245 -8.37 16.45 -9.65
CA LEU A 245 -8.84 16.13 -11.00
C LEU A 245 -9.87 17.13 -11.50
N LEU A 246 -10.64 17.75 -10.59
CA LEU A 246 -11.61 18.82 -10.94
C LEU A 246 -10.93 20.11 -11.42
N LYS A 247 -9.61 20.22 -11.31
CA LYS A 247 -8.84 21.34 -11.89
C LYS A 247 -8.52 21.12 -13.37
N LYS A 248 -8.82 19.93 -13.91
CA LYS A 248 -8.59 19.60 -15.32
C LYS A 248 -9.82 19.98 -16.15
N ASP A 249 -9.65 20.91 -17.09
CA ASP A 249 -10.73 21.42 -17.95
C ASP A 249 -11.51 20.30 -18.64
N PHE A 250 -10.81 19.25 -19.09
CA PHE A 250 -11.44 18.10 -19.73
C PHE A 250 -12.45 17.41 -18.81
N ILE A 251 -12.05 17.15 -17.57
CA ILE A 251 -12.92 16.49 -16.56
C ILE A 251 -14.15 17.35 -16.27
N VAL A 252 -13.95 18.66 -16.10
CA VAL A 252 -15.04 19.60 -15.83
C VAL A 252 -16.03 19.69 -17.00
N LYS A 253 -15.54 19.79 -18.24
CA LYS A 253 -16.36 19.85 -19.46
C LYS A 253 -17.13 18.55 -19.71
N ASN A 254 -16.59 17.42 -19.28
CA ASN A 254 -17.16 16.09 -19.48
C ASN A 254 -17.66 15.44 -18.18
N LYS A 255 -18.10 16.25 -17.22
CA LYS A 255 -18.51 15.80 -15.88
C LYS A 255 -19.58 14.68 -15.87
N ILE A 256 -20.36 14.55 -16.94
CA ILE A 256 -21.37 13.47 -17.08
C ILE A 256 -20.74 12.07 -17.06
N PHE A 257 -19.48 11.95 -17.48
CA PHE A 257 -18.75 10.69 -17.50
C PHE A 257 -17.97 10.42 -16.22
N PHE A 258 -17.86 11.41 -15.29
CA PHE A 258 -16.98 11.30 -14.13
C PHE A 258 -17.73 11.53 -12.82
N ASN A 259 -17.43 10.65 -11.87
CA ASN A 259 -17.79 10.83 -10.48
C ASN A 259 -16.49 10.92 -9.66
N ILE A 260 -16.25 12.08 -9.04
CA ILE A 260 -15.03 12.33 -8.24
C ILE A 260 -15.40 12.28 -6.77
N GLU A 261 -15.02 11.18 -6.11
CA GLU A 261 -15.26 10.98 -4.70
C GLU A 261 -14.02 11.34 -3.89
N LYS A 262 -14.24 12.14 -2.85
CA LYS A 262 -13.20 12.41 -1.86
C LYS A 262 -12.85 11.12 -1.12
N GLU A 263 -11.67 11.11 -0.54
CA GLU A 263 -11.29 10.07 0.40
C GLU A 263 -12.37 9.89 1.47
N ILE A 264 -12.69 8.64 1.73
CA ILE A 264 -13.63 8.30 2.77
C ILE A 264 -12.87 8.29 4.09
N ASP A 265 -12.84 9.44 4.76
CA ASP A 265 -12.14 9.67 6.03
C ASP A 265 -12.82 9.03 7.25
N ASN A 266 -13.77 8.12 7.03
CA ASN A 266 -14.47 7.50 8.14
C ASN A 266 -13.56 6.51 8.89
N LEU A 267 -12.81 7.00 9.87
CA LEU A 267 -11.98 6.19 10.78
C LEU A 267 -12.82 5.46 11.85
N ASP A 268 -14.14 5.30 11.64
CA ASP A 268 -15.03 4.66 12.60
C ASP A 268 -15.04 3.14 12.53
N GLU A 269 -14.36 2.55 11.55
CA GLU A 269 -14.21 1.11 11.43
C GLU A 269 -12.79 0.66 11.82
N VAL A 270 -12.70 -0.53 12.46
CA VAL A 270 -11.42 -1.09 12.91
C VAL A 270 -10.51 -1.47 11.74
N TYR A 271 -11.08 -1.95 10.64
CA TYR A 271 -10.32 -2.46 9.48
C TYR A 271 -10.64 -1.70 8.20
N PHE A 272 -9.59 -1.34 7.49
CA PHE A 272 -9.67 -0.86 6.12
C PHE A 272 -9.74 -2.03 5.12
N PRO A 273 -10.35 -1.84 3.93
CA PRO A 273 -11.09 -0.63 3.53
C PRO A 273 -12.41 -0.50 4.30
N HIS A 274 -12.93 0.74 4.35
CA HIS A 274 -14.22 1.01 4.96
C HIS A 274 -15.37 0.41 4.16
N SER A 275 -16.48 0.14 4.84
CA SER A 275 -17.69 -0.45 4.24
C SER A 275 -18.24 0.36 3.07
N SER A 276 -18.13 1.69 3.12
CA SER A 276 -18.52 2.59 2.02
C SER A 276 -17.69 2.35 0.76
N LEU A 277 -16.37 2.17 0.87
CA LEU A 277 -15.52 1.85 -0.28
C LEU A 277 -15.82 0.44 -0.83
N ILE A 278 -16.09 -0.53 0.04
CA ILE A 278 -16.50 -1.87 -0.39
C ILE A 278 -17.81 -1.82 -1.20
N LYS A 279 -18.80 -1.04 -0.72
CA LYS A 279 -20.06 -0.84 -1.46
C LYS A 279 -19.81 -0.17 -2.81
N MET A 280 -18.88 0.78 -2.90
CA MET A 280 -18.50 1.37 -4.18
C MET A 280 -17.92 0.32 -5.13
N TYR A 281 -16.96 -0.49 -4.70
CA TYR A 281 -16.48 -1.59 -5.53
C TYR A 281 -17.64 -2.47 -6.01
N LYS A 282 -18.55 -2.88 -5.11
CA LYS A 282 -19.69 -3.75 -5.41
C LYS A 282 -20.71 -3.13 -6.38
N SER A 283 -20.75 -1.82 -6.55
CA SER A 283 -21.66 -1.10 -7.44
C SER A 283 -21.09 -0.80 -8.83
N HIS A 284 -19.84 -1.20 -9.11
CA HIS A 284 -19.16 -0.98 -10.38
C HIS A 284 -18.93 -2.28 -11.16
N ASP A 285 -18.57 -2.18 -12.44
CA ASP A 285 -18.44 -3.32 -13.34
C ASP A 285 -16.99 -3.77 -13.49
N THR A 286 -16.03 -2.85 -13.40
CA THR A 286 -14.60 -3.16 -13.50
C THR A 286 -13.74 -2.14 -12.76
N TYR A 287 -12.61 -2.61 -12.27
CA TYR A 287 -11.56 -1.78 -11.69
C TYR A 287 -10.49 -1.47 -12.73
N ILE A 288 -10.24 -0.18 -12.98
CA ILE A 288 -9.20 0.29 -13.91
C ILE A 288 -7.99 0.77 -13.11
N ASN A 289 -6.83 0.14 -13.33
CA ASN A 289 -5.56 0.54 -12.74
C ASN A 289 -4.61 1.11 -13.81
N LEU A 290 -4.41 2.41 -13.78
CA LEU A 290 -3.53 3.14 -14.70
C LEU A 290 -2.11 3.34 -14.15
N ALA A 291 -1.77 2.75 -12.99
CA ALA A 291 -0.50 2.98 -12.34
C ALA A 291 0.68 2.56 -13.23
N ARG A 292 1.71 3.41 -13.29
CA ARG A 292 3.01 3.08 -13.92
C ARG A 292 3.91 2.28 -12.97
N ILE A 293 3.69 2.46 -11.67
CA ILE A 293 4.39 1.70 -10.62
C ILE A 293 3.38 1.25 -9.57
N GLU A 294 3.32 -0.04 -9.39
CA GLU A 294 2.62 -0.68 -8.29
C GLU A 294 3.56 -1.67 -7.62
N SER A 295 3.87 -1.43 -6.34
CA SER A 295 4.79 -2.30 -5.58
C SER A 295 4.10 -3.59 -5.14
N PHE A 296 2.78 -3.54 -4.95
CA PHE A 296 1.93 -4.68 -4.62
C PHE A 296 0.54 -4.53 -5.26
N GLY A 297 -0.25 -3.51 -4.85
CA GLY A 297 -1.60 -3.28 -5.38
C GLY A 297 -2.72 -3.68 -4.41
N ILE A 298 -2.76 -3.08 -3.21
CA ILE A 298 -3.85 -3.35 -2.25
C ILE A 298 -5.22 -3.11 -2.89
N THR A 299 -5.38 -2.02 -3.65
CA THR A 299 -6.64 -1.70 -4.32
C THR A 299 -7.02 -2.71 -5.42
N ILE A 300 -6.04 -3.42 -5.98
CA ILE A 300 -6.27 -4.53 -6.92
C ILE A 300 -6.88 -5.72 -6.16
N ILE A 301 -6.30 -6.12 -5.02
CA ILE A 301 -6.89 -7.23 -4.23
C ILE A 301 -8.24 -6.85 -3.63
N GLU A 302 -8.48 -5.58 -3.31
CA GLU A 302 -9.79 -5.07 -2.89
C GLU A 302 -10.83 -5.24 -4.01
N ALA A 303 -10.49 -4.85 -5.24
CA ALA A 303 -11.36 -5.02 -6.40
C ALA A 303 -11.67 -6.50 -6.66
N ILE A 304 -10.64 -7.37 -6.64
CA ILE A 304 -10.80 -8.81 -6.81
C ILE A 304 -11.70 -9.40 -5.70
N ALA A 305 -11.50 -9.00 -4.45
CA ALA A 305 -12.33 -9.44 -3.31
C ALA A 305 -13.79 -8.97 -3.43
N ALA A 306 -14.01 -7.83 -4.09
CA ALA A 306 -15.34 -7.34 -4.41
C ALA A 306 -15.99 -8.05 -5.61
N GLY A 307 -15.26 -8.95 -6.30
CA GLY A 307 -15.74 -9.66 -7.48
C GLY A 307 -15.61 -8.86 -8.78
N LEU A 308 -14.84 -7.77 -8.79
CA LEU A 308 -14.60 -6.97 -9.99
C LEU A 308 -13.44 -7.53 -10.82
N PRO A 309 -13.62 -7.70 -12.13
CA PRO A 309 -12.48 -7.89 -13.01
C PRO A 309 -11.62 -6.64 -13.03
N VAL A 310 -10.30 -6.85 -13.16
CA VAL A 310 -9.31 -5.79 -13.15
C VAL A 310 -8.75 -5.58 -14.55
N ILE A 311 -8.72 -4.35 -15.05
CA ILE A 311 -7.92 -3.99 -16.22
C ILE A 311 -6.76 -3.13 -15.74
N SER A 312 -5.54 -3.58 -15.96
CA SER A 312 -4.35 -2.92 -15.41
C SER A 312 -3.21 -2.90 -16.42
N PHE A 313 -2.42 -1.85 -16.39
CA PHE A 313 -1.07 -1.95 -16.95
C PHE A 313 -0.27 -3.01 -16.19
N ASN A 314 0.60 -3.73 -16.93
CA ASN A 314 1.42 -4.83 -16.43
C ASN A 314 2.58 -4.31 -15.58
N THR A 315 2.25 -3.72 -14.41
CA THR A 315 3.25 -3.38 -13.40
C THR A 315 3.68 -4.62 -12.63
N LYS A 316 4.86 -4.60 -12.04
CA LYS A 316 5.39 -5.73 -11.27
C LYS A 316 4.42 -6.21 -10.16
N GLY A 317 3.79 -5.27 -9.43
CA GLY A 317 2.79 -5.63 -8.42
C GLY A 317 1.47 -6.13 -9.01
N ALA A 318 0.99 -5.55 -10.12
CA ALA A 318 -0.23 -6.04 -10.77
C ALA A 318 -0.03 -7.43 -11.37
N ASN A 319 1.15 -7.71 -11.92
CA ASN A 319 1.50 -9.02 -12.51
C ASN A 319 1.40 -10.18 -11.51
N GLU A 320 1.65 -9.92 -10.23
CA GLU A 320 1.51 -10.96 -9.19
C GLU A 320 0.03 -11.24 -8.81
N LEU A 321 -0.86 -10.30 -9.08
CA LEU A 321 -2.26 -10.33 -8.59
C LEU A 321 -3.27 -10.65 -9.68
N VAL A 322 -3.01 -10.18 -10.90
CA VAL A 322 -3.92 -10.29 -12.03
C VAL A 322 -3.52 -11.46 -12.91
N VAL A 323 -4.45 -12.37 -13.12
CA VAL A 323 -4.31 -13.51 -14.04
C VAL A 323 -5.19 -13.24 -15.25
N ASN A 324 -4.56 -13.14 -16.44
CA ASN A 324 -5.23 -12.80 -17.68
C ASN A 324 -6.41 -13.76 -17.97
N ASN A 325 -7.56 -13.17 -18.31
CA ASN A 325 -8.82 -13.85 -18.59
C ASN A 325 -9.46 -14.64 -17.41
N GLU A 326 -8.81 -14.64 -16.22
CA GLU A 326 -9.36 -15.23 -15.01
C GLU A 326 -10.00 -14.14 -14.13
N ASN A 327 -9.18 -13.24 -13.55
CA ASN A 327 -9.64 -12.16 -12.68
C ASN A 327 -9.38 -10.77 -13.25
N GLY A 328 -8.81 -10.68 -14.45
CA GLY A 328 -8.52 -9.38 -15.08
C GLY A 328 -7.77 -9.51 -16.39
N ILE A 329 -7.25 -8.38 -16.85
CA ILE A 329 -6.44 -8.24 -18.06
C ILE A 329 -5.23 -7.38 -17.74
N LEU A 330 -4.04 -7.84 -18.09
CA LEU A 330 -2.80 -7.08 -18.06
C LEU A 330 -2.48 -6.53 -19.45
N ILE A 331 -2.05 -5.28 -19.50
CA ILE A 331 -1.68 -4.56 -20.71
C ILE A 331 -0.21 -4.21 -20.60
N ASP A 332 0.61 -4.73 -21.51
CA ASP A 332 2.08 -4.58 -21.46
C ASP A 332 2.53 -3.17 -21.86
N GLU A 333 1.85 -2.58 -22.84
CA GLU A 333 2.15 -1.24 -23.31
C GLU A 333 1.45 -0.17 -22.42
N TYR A 334 2.25 0.77 -21.92
CA TYR A 334 1.74 1.85 -21.04
C TYR A 334 1.07 2.99 -21.83
N GLU A 335 0.33 2.65 -22.90
CA GLU A 335 -0.31 3.61 -23.77
C GLU A 335 -1.82 3.72 -23.51
N PRO A 336 -2.37 4.96 -23.46
CA PRO A 336 -3.80 5.18 -23.28
C PRO A 336 -4.67 4.49 -24.34
N LYS A 337 -4.15 4.40 -25.56
CA LYS A 337 -4.85 3.76 -26.70
C LYS A 337 -5.06 2.26 -26.44
N ASP A 338 -4.05 1.57 -25.91
CA ASP A 338 -4.15 0.13 -25.65
C ASP A 338 -5.10 -0.14 -24.50
N MET A 339 -5.05 0.67 -23.44
CA MET A 339 -6.05 0.62 -22.37
C MET A 339 -7.47 0.79 -22.90
N ALA A 340 -7.72 1.83 -23.71
CA ALA A 340 -9.04 2.07 -24.29
C ALA A 340 -9.50 0.95 -25.23
N ASN A 341 -8.62 0.43 -26.09
CA ASN A 341 -8.94 -0.67 -27.01
C ASN A 341 -9.29 -1.96 -26.26
N VAL A 342 -8.56 -2.28 -25.20
CA VAL A 342 -8.88 -3.45 -24.35
C VAL A 342 -10.22 -3.28 -23.67
N ILE A 343 -10.54 -2.08 -23.13
CA ILE A 343 -11.84 -1.79 -22.53
C ILE A 343 -12.96 -2.01 -23.55
N VAL A 344 -12.85 -1.41 -24.74
CA VAL A 344 -13.86 -1.54 -25.81
C VAL A 344 -14.06 -3.00 -26.18
N LYS A 345 -13.00 -3.73 -26.49
CA LYS A 345 -13.05 -5.15 -26.82
C LYS A 345 -13.75 -5.97 -25.75
N LYS A 346 -13.45 -5.71 -24.47
CA LYS A 346 -14.06 -6.43 -23.35
C LYS A 346 -15.53 -6.09 -23.13
N ILE A 347 -15.96 -4.88 -23.47
CA ILE A 347 -17.38 -4.52 -23.51
C ILE A 347 -18.10 -5.31 -24.60
N GLU A 348 -17.55 -5.34 -25.83
CA GLU A 348 -18.12 -6.07 -26.96
C GLU A 348 -18.20 -7.58 -26.70
N GLU A 349 -17.25 -8.15 -25.97
CA GLU A 349 -17.23 -9.57 -25.55
C GLU A 349 -18.22 -9.88 -24.39
N GLY A 350 -18.92 -8.90 -23.81
CA GLY A 350 -19.75 -9.09 -22.62
C GLY A 350 -18.94 -9.56 -21.39
N TYR A 351 -17.66 -9.21 -21.32
CA TYR A 351 -16.75 -9.69 -20.28
C TYR A 351 -17.16 -9.25 -18.88
N PHE A 352 -17.79 -8.08 -18.75
CA PHE A 352 -18.21 -7.49 -17.49
C PHE A 352 -19.56 -7.98 -16.97
N ASP A 353 -20.31 -8.74 -17.76
CA ASP A 353 -21.67 -9.21 -17.42
C ASP A 353 -21.69 -10.35 -16.40
N LYS A 354 -20.55 -11.00 -16.17
CA LYS A 354 -20.45 -12.17 -15.31
C LYS A 354 -19.92 -11.82 -13.94
N LYS A 355 -20.70 -12.17 -12.90
CA LYS A 355 -20.20 -12.20 -11.51
C LYS A 355 -19.12 -13.27 -11.41
N LYS A 356 -17.94 -12.93 -10.88
CA LYS A 356 -16.87 -13.89 -10.64
C LYS A 356 -16.47 -13.84 -9.17
N PHE A 357 -16.51 -14.98 -8.51
CA PHE A 357 -15.79 -15.21 -7.29
C PHE A 357 -14.38 -15.68 -7.66
N TYR A 358 -13.37 -15.13 -6.96
CA TYR A 358 -11.97 -15.47 -7.20
C TYR A 358 -11.39 -16.17 -5.96
N PRO A 359 -11.36 -17.52 -5.91
CA PRO A 359 -10.96 -18.29 -4.71
C PRO A 359 -9.57 -17.95 -4.20
N LYS A 360 -8.63 -17.63 -5.09
CA LYS A 360 -7.24 -17.28 -4.73
C LYS A 360 -7.11 -16.04 -3.84
N ILE A 361 -8.19 -15.26 -3.65
CA ILE A 361 -8.15 -14.07 -2.77
C ILE A 361 -7.89 -14.44 -1.30
N GLU A 362 -8.19 -15.68 -0.88
CA GLU A 362 -7.97 -16.14 0.49
C GLU A 362 -6.50 -16.07 0.92
N MET A 363 -5.55 -16.21 -0.01
CA MET A 363 -4.12 -16.04 0.27
C MET A 363 -3.76 -14.62 0.71
N TYR A 364 -4.63 -13.63 0.45
CA TYR A 364 -4.47 -12.25 0.87
C TYR A 364 -5.35 -11.90 2.08
N ASP A 365 -5.87 -12.91 2.79
CA ASP A 365 -6.63 -12.66 4.02
C ASP A 365 -5.74 -12.15 5.14
N LEU A 366 -6.20 -11.09 5.81
CA LEU A 366 -5.47 -10.42 6.88
C LEU A 366 -5.16 -11.35 8.05
N GLY A 367 -6.09 -12.21 8.44
CA GLY A 367 -5.91 -13.17 9.54
C GLY A 367 -4.83 -14.18 9.22
N PHE A 368 -4.83 -14.72 8.00
CA PHE A 368 -3.84 -15.66 7.51
C PHE A 368 -2.43 -15.06 7.47
N ASN A 369 -2.26 -13.90 6.81
CA ASN A 369 -0.96 -13.25 6.67
C ASN A 369 -0.41 -12.71 7.99
N THR A 370 -1.28 -12.26 8.90
CA THR A 370 -0.87 -11.86 10.25
C THR A 370 -0.37 -13.04 11.07
N LYS A 371 -0.95 -14.24 10.89
CA LYS A 371 -0.44 -15.47 11.52
C LYS A 371 0.96 -15.82 11.02
N ILE A 372 1.19 -15.77 9.69
CA ILE A 372 2.53 -15.95 9.10
C ILE A 372 3.51 -14.92 9.66
N THR A 373 3.12 -13.65 9.74
CA THR A 373 3.90 -12.57 10.35
C THR A 373 4.34 -12.94 11.77
N LYS A 374 3.39 -13.34 12.63
CA LYS A 374 3.62 -13.73 14.02
C LYS A 374 4.56 -14.93 14.14
N ASP A 375 4.34 -15.97 13.33
CA ASP A 375 5.13 -17.20 13.38
C ASP A 375 6.61 -16.94 13.00
N ASN A 376 6.85 -15.98 12.14
CA ASN A 376 8.17 -15.53 11.75
C ASN A 376 8.84 -14.54 12.71
N TYR A 377 8.17 -14.12 13.78
CA TYR A 377 8.78 -13.38 14.88
C TYR A 377 9.65 -14.26 15.79
N LYS A 378 9.39 -15.56 15.80
CA LYS A 378 10.18 -16.55 16.54
C LYS A 378 11.53 -16.79 15.85
#